data_1450bc634cf6816a3acbb6f50005396b
#
_entry.id   1450bc634cf6816a3acbb6f50005396b
#
_cell.length_a   1.000
_cell.length_b   1.000
_cell.length_c   1.000
_cell.angle_alpha   90.00
_cell.angle_beta   90.00
_cell.angle_gamma   90.00
#
_symmetry.space_group_name_H-M   'P 1'
#
loop_
_entity.id
_entity.type
_entity.pdbx_description
1 polymer ?
#
loop_
_entity_poly.entity_id
_entity_poly.type
_entity_poly.pdbx_seq_one_letter_code
_entity_poly.pdbx_strand_id
1 'polypeptide(L)'
;MAEPIGRLLVVRLGSLGDLVHTLPAVAAIRRAHPYAHIDWFVDVAHREFLDMVPVISTVVVLRRASATGWLAARRELRQRQYEVAIDFQGLIKSAALARLSGAARVIGFDRRSARESAAAFFYTERVRAGETGHVIDKNLQLAAAAGAPTDRREFPLASPPSPALESVRRAVPGPFVLLNCGAAWENKRWPAERFGRLAAWLESRHGLRSVVLWGPGEQDLADAVAKASSGAALVAPATRVGDLAALAREARLMVSGDTGPTHIAAAMGTPIVALFGPTSPGRNGPWDPADISLSRYDRCVCHYERRCRHGHGAEWCLSTIGDTDVQQAIDARLRSASR
;
A
#
# COMPACT_ATOMS: atom_id res chain seq x y z
N MET A 1 14.45 17.73 24.59
CA MET A 1 13.36 16.77 24.34
C MET A 1 12.18 17.56 23.84
N ALA A 2 11.49 17.10 22.78
CA ALA A 2 10.27 17.76 22.33
C ALA A 2 9.19 17.64 23.42
N GLU A 3 8.33 18.66 23.56
CA GLU A 3 7.20 18.59 24.48
C GLU A 3 6.28 17.40 24.10
N PRO A 4 5.75 16.67 25.10
CA PRO A 4 4.86 15.55 24.83
C PRO A 4 3.58 16.04 24.15
N ILE A 5 3.18 15.39 23.06
CA ILE A 5 1.94 15.67 22.35
C ILE A 5 0.83 14.84 23.00
N GLY A 6 -0.25 15.48 23.45
CA GLY A 6 -1.43 14.82 24.03
C GLY A 6 -2.40 14.33 22.98
N ARG A 7 -2.72 15.14 21.95
CA ARG A 7 -3.66 14.79 20.87
C ARG A 7 -3.14 15.13 19.49
N LEU A 8 -3.05 14.13 18.62
CA LEU A 8 -2.52 14.23 17.28
C LEU A 8 -3.50 13.72 16.22
N LEU A 9 -3.63 14.48 15.13
CA LEU A 9 -4.39 14.11 13.96
C LEU A 9 -3.46 13.69 12.82
N VAL A 10 -3.61 12.48 12.34
CA VAL A 10 -3.04 11.99 11.08
C VAL A 10 -4.05 12.20 9.96
N VAL A 11 -3.66 12.88 8.88
CA VAL A 11 -4.51 13.09 7.71
C VAL A 11 -3.93 12.30 6.53
N ARG A 12 -4.59 11.17 6.19
CA ARG A 12 -4.31 10.37 5.00
C ARG A 12 -5.57 9.65 4.58
N LEU A 13 -6.18 10.08 3.48
CA LEU A 13 -7.49 9.60 3.01
C LEU A 13 -7.40 8.29 2.21
N GLY A 14 -6.33 8.04 1.56
CA GLY A 14 -6.06 6.90 0.66
C GLY A 14 -4.92 7.28 -0.29
N SER A 15 -4.53 6.47 -1.25
CA SER A 15 -5.02 5.10 -1.53
C SER A 15 -4.56 4.06 -0.48
N LEU A 16 -5.01 2.79 -0.65
CA LEU A 16 -4.64 1.71 0.29
C LEU A 16 -3.11 1.57 0.44
N GLY A 17 -2.36 1.55 -0.65
CA GLY A 17 -0.89 1.51 -0.60
C GLY A 17 -0.29 2.71 0.11
N ASP A 18 -0.86 3.90 -0.09
CA ASP A 18 -0.42 5.11 0.59
C ASP A 18 -0.67 5.06 2.12
N LEU A 19 -1.77 4.42 2.56
CA LEU A 19 -2.02 4.19 3.99
C LEU A 19 -0.94 3.28 4.58
N VAL A 20 -0.63 2.17 3.89
CA VAL A 20 0.46 1.26 4.31
C VAL A 20 1.79 2.01 4.40
N HIS A 21 2.14 2.82 3.42
CA HIS A 21 3.38 3.61 3.41
C HIS A 21 3.42 4.70 4.50
N THR A 22 2.29 5.01 5.13
CA THR A 22 2.24 5.97 6.25
C THR A 22 2.43 5.28 7.60
N LEU A 23 2.23 3.96 7.69
CA LEU A 23 2.34 3.22 8.95
C LEU A 23 3.68 3.42 9.67
N PRO A 24 4.86 3.36 9.01
CA PRO A 24 6.14 3.56 9.70
C PRO A 24 6.26 4.93 10.37
N ALA A 25 5.72 5.97 9.75
CA ALA A 25 5.69 7.31 10.31
C ALA A 25 4.79 7.38 11.55
N VAL A 26 3.60 6.76 11.50
CA VAL A 26 2.68 6.73 12.65
C VAL A 26 3.22 5.85 13.78
N ALA A 27 3.89 4.73 13.47
CA ALA A 27 4.58 3.91 14.45
C ALA A 27 5.70 4.71 15.16
N ALA A 28 6.48 5.48 14.41
CA ALA A 28 7.51 6.35 14.96
C ALA A 28 6.92 7.43 15.88
N ILE A 29 5.80 8.05 15.48
CA ILE A 29 5.07 9.02 16.32
C ILE A 29 4.58 8.35 17.61
N ARG A 30 4.02 7.16 17.54
CA ARG A 30 3.58 6.40 18.73
C ARG A 30 4.73 6.10 19.69
N ARG A 31 5.92 5.76 19.16
CA ARG A 31 7.12 5.53 20.00
C ARG A 31 7.58 6.82 20.70
N ALA A 32 7.54 7.94 20.00
CA ALA A 32 7.93 9.24 20.57
C ALA A 32 6.91 9.76 21.60
N HIS A 33 5.64 9.49 21.37
CA HIS A 33 4.52 9.98 22.16
C HIS A 33 3.61 8.82 22.59
N PRO A 34 4.06 7.94 23.54
CA PRO A 34 3.36 6.69 23.89
C PRO A 34 1.95 6.92 24.43
N TYR A 35 1.70 8.05 25.07
CA TYR A 35 0.42 8.40 25.67
C TYR A 35 -0.45 9.32 24.78
N ALA A 36 0.02 9.69 23.61
CA ALA A 36 -0.75 10.54 22.69
C ALA A 36 -2.03 9.86 22.23
N HIS A 37 -3.12 10.60 22.18
CA HIS A 37 -4.33 10.16 21.49
C HIS A 37 -4.16 10.46 20.00
N ILE A 38 -3.89 9.42 19.21
CA ILE A 38 -3.64 9.54 17.76
C ILE A 38 -4.92 9.18 17.01
N ASP A 39 -5.53 10.18 16.39
CA ASP A 39 -6.66 10.00 15.48
C ASP A 39 -6.20 9.95 14.04
N TRP A 40 -6.80 9.08 13.23
CA TRP A 40 -6.51 9.01 11.79
C TRP A 40 -7.75 9.37 10.98
N PHE A 41 -7.66 10.43 10.18
CA PHE A 41 -8.70 10.83 9.25
C PHE A 41 -8.52 10.15 7.90
N VAL A 42 -9.55 9.39 7.46
CA VAL A 42 -9.50 8.49 6.32
C VAL A 42 -10.81 8.54 5.49
N ASP A 43 -10.73 8.19 4.20
CA ASP A 43 -11.93 7.93 3.40
C ASP A 43 -12.64 6.64 3.87
N VAL A 44 -13.97 6.62 3.83
CA VAL A 44 -14.79 5.48 4.26
C VAL A 44 -14.40 4.17 3.55
N ALA A 45 -13.97 4.24 2.31
CA ALA A 45 -13.54 3.07 1.53
C ALA A 45 -12.34 2.33 2.15
N HIS A 46 -11.58 2.99 3.02
CA HIS A 46 -10.39 2.42 3.64
C HIS A 46 -10.51 2.26 5.17
N ARG A 47 -11.70 2.46 5.72
CA ARG A 47 -11.95 2.36 7.17
C ARG A 47 -11.50 1.02 7.75
N GLU A 48 -11.86 -0.07 7.07
CA GLU A 48 -11.56 -1.44 7.51
C GLU A 48 -10.05 -1.72 7.63
N PHE A 49 -9.22 -1.13 6.77
CA PHE A 49 -7.77 -1.26 6.88
C PHE A 49 -7.25 -0.71 8.21
N LEU A 50 -7.78 0.41 8.67
CA LEU A 50 -7.31 1.04 9.91
C LEU A 50 -7.75 0.31 11.17
N ASP A 51 -8.76 -0.58 11.10
CA ASP A 51 -9.12 -1.46 12.22
C ASP A 51 -8.01 -2.47 12.56
N MET A 52 -7.09 -2.72 11.62
CA MET A 52 -5.92 -3.58 11.82
C MET A 52 -4.70 -2.82 12.35
N VAL A 53 -4.78 -1.51 12.60
CA VAL A 53 -3.64 -0.66 12.98
C VAL A 53 -3.68 -0.34 14.48
N PRO A 54 -2.98 -1.10 15.33
CA PRO A 54 -3.10 -0.99 16.80
C PRO A 54 -2.48 0.28 17.39
N VAL A 55 -1.67 1.01 16.63
CA VAL A 55 -0.94 2.20 17.13
C VAL A 55 -1.76 3.48 17.07
N ILE A 56 -2.97 3.45 16.49
CA ILE A 56 -3.91 4.58 16.48
C ILE A 56 -4.97 4.41 17.57
N SER A 57 -5.55 5.52 18.01
CA SER A 57 -6.57 5.53 19.06
C SER A 57 -7.99 5.54 18.49
N THR A 58 -8.22 6.34 17.44
CA THR A 58 -9.55 6.47 16.82
C THR A 58 -9.44 6.67 15.31
N VAL A 59 -10.38 6.13 14.58
CA VAL A 59 -10.55 6.38 13.15
C VAL A 59 -11.67 7.38 12.92
N VAL A 60 -11.34 8.52 12.30
CA VAL A 60 -12.31 9.54 11.88
C VAL A 60 -12.55 9.39 10.39
N VAL A 61 -13.80 9.26 9.98
CA VAL A 61 -14.14 8.83 8.61
C VAL A 61 -14.74 9.98 7.80
N LEU A 62 -14.18 10.21 6.62
CA LEU A 62 -14.87 11.00 5.58
C LEU A 62 -15.97 10.13 4.93
N ARG A 63 -17.21 10.31 5.36
CA ARG A 63 -18.35 9.48 4.91
C ARG A 63 -18.76 9.75 3.46
N ARG A 64 -18.61 10.98 2.99
CA ARG A 64 -18.92 11.42 1.61
C ARG A 64 -17.94 12.51 1.17
N ALA A 65 -17.40 12.38 -0.01
CA ALA A 65 -16.54 13.40 -0.64
C ALA A 65 -17.39 14.55 -1.26
N SER A 66 -18.35 15.10 -0.50
CA SER A 66 -19.22 16.22 -0.85
C SER A 66 -18.95 17.41 0.05
N ALA A 67 -19.42 18.60 -0.32
CA ALA A 67 -19.30 19.81 0.51
C ALA A 67 -19.86 19.60 1.92
N THR A 68 -21.01 18.96 2.04
CA THR A 68 -21.63 18.64 3.33
C THR A 68 -20.83 17.63 4.13
N GLY A 69 -20.23 16.63 3.47
CA GLY A 69 -19.36 15.64 4.12
C GLY A 69 -18.08 16.27 4.67
N TRP A 70 -17.45 17.17 3.90
CA TRP A 70 -16.27 17.92 4.36
C TRP A 70 -16.59 18.87 5.51
N LEU A 71 -17.76 19.52 5.50
CA LEU A 71 -18.20 20.40 6.58
C LEU A 71 -18.46 19.59 7.86
N ALA A 72 -19.11 18.42 7.74
CA ALA A 72 -19.34 17.52 8.87
C ALA A 72 -18.00 17.03 9.48
N ALA A 73 -17.07 16.58 8.63
CA ALA A 73 -15.74 16.16 9.07
C ALA A 73 -14.99 17.30 9.79
N ARG A 74 -15.00 18.52 9.24
CA ARG A 74 -14.43 19.70 9.91
C ARG A 74 -15.02 19.90 11.30
N ARG A 75 -16.35 19.84 11.43
CA ARG A 75 -17.05 20.04 12.72
C ARG A 75 -16.61 18.99 13.75
N GLU A 76 -16.57 17.74 13.33
CA GLU A 76 -16.13 16.61 14.17
C GLU A 76 -14.67 16.78 14.61
N LEU A 77 -13.76 17.05 13.67
CA LEU A 77 -12.33 17.22 13.98
C LEU A 77 -12.08 18.38 14.92
N ARG A 78 -12.78 19.51 14.74
CA ARG A 78 -12.60 20.69 15.60
C ARG A 78 -13.00 20.46 17.04
N GLN A 79 -13.99 19.61 17.30
CA GLN A 79 -14.44 19.25 18.65
C GLN A 79 -13.40 18.43 19.42
N ARG A 80 -12.44 17.81 18.72
CA ARG A 80 -11.45 16.91 19.31
C ARG A 80 -10.21 17.63 19.87
N GLN A 81 -10.04 18.92 19.59
CA GLN A 81 -9.00 19.80 20.16
C GLN A 81 -7.57 19.25 19.96
N TYR A 82 -7.15 19.06 18.72
CA TYR A 82 -5.80 18.60 18.41
C TYR A 82 -4.73 19.65 18.68
N GLU A 83 -3.61 19.23 19.24
CA GLU A 83 -2.39 20.05 19.39
C GLU A 83 -1.61 20.07 18.06
N VAL A 84 -1.51 18.89 17.42
CA VAL A 84 -0.77 18.70 16.17
C VAL A 84 -1.64 17.99 15.14
N ALA A 85 -1.63 18.47 13.91
CA ALA A 85 -2.16 17.77 12.73
C ALA A 85 -1.03 17.55 11.72
N ILE A 86 -0.89 16.34 11.19
CA ILE A 86 0.10 16.00 10.17
C ILE A 86 -0.63 15.56 8.91
N ASP A 87 -0.42 16.30 7.81
CA ASP A 87 -0.98 15.96 6.51
C ASP A 87 0.03 15.18 5.66
N PHE A 88 -0.14 13.87 5.62
CA PHE A 88 0.63 12.96 4.76
C PHE A 88 0.10 12.90 3.32
N GLN A 89 -1.05 13.49 3.04
CA GLN A 89 -1.68 13.46 1.70
C GLN A 89 -1.08 14.51 0.77
N GLY A 90 -0.85 15.72 1.25
CA GLY A 90 -0.27 16.82 0.47
C GLY A 90 -1.19 17.38 -0.62
N LEU A 91 -2.52 17.28 -0.47
CA LEU A 91 -3.51 17.88 -1.35
C LEU A 91 -4.12 19.12 -0.71
N ILE A 92 -4.61 20.08 -1.50
CA ILE A 92 -5.26 21.30 -1.01
C ILE A 92 -6.42 20.95 -0.05
N LYS A 93 -7.24 19.96 -0.40
CA LYS A 93 -8.40 19.55 0.42
C LYS A 93 -7.97 18.97 1.78
N SER A 94 -6.96 18.12 1.82
CA SER A 94 -6.46 17.52 3.06
C SER A 94 -5.76 18.56 3.93
N ALA A 95 -4.94 19.42 3.32
CA ALA A 95 -4.25 20.51 3.99
C ALA A 95 -5.21 21.54 4.61
N ALA A 96 -6.23 21.95 3.85
CA ALA A 96 -7.28 22.83 4.34
C ALA A 96 -8.02 22.21 5.54
N LEU A 97 -8.35 20.91 5.47
CA LEU A 97 -9.03 20.23 6.58
C LEU A 97 -8.11 20.12 7.82
N ALA A 98 -6.84 19.76 7.63
CA ALA A 98 -5.86 19.75 8.70
C ALA A 98 -5.78 21.13 9.40
N ARG A 99 -5.76 22.21 8.62
CA ARG A 99 -5.78 23.58 9.15
C ARG A 99 -7.08 23.94 9.89
N LEU A 100 -8.20 23.49 9.32
CA LEU A 100 -9.55 23.75 9.87
C LEU A 100 -9.89 22.84 11.05
N SER A 101 -9.11 21.80 11.35
CA SER A 101 -9.27 21.00 12.57
C SER A 101 -9.06 21.79 13.85
N GLY A 102 -8.40 22.95 13.75
CA GLY A 102 -8.07 23.81 14.88
C GLY A 102 -6.76 23.47 15.58
N ALA A 103 -5.98 22.53 15.04
CA ALA A 103 -4.65 22.19 15.56
C ALA A 103 -3.74 23.42 15.58
N ALA A 104 -3.01 23.59 16.69
CA ALA A 104 -2.06 24.69 16.85
C ALA A 104 -0.89 24.57 15.86
N ARG A 105 -0.38 23.35 15.70
CA ARG A 105 0.67 22.99 14.74
C ARG A 105 0.10 22.16 13.62
N VAL A 106 0.29 22.60 12.38
CA VAL A 106 -0.13 21.85 11.18
C VAL A 106 1.10 21.58 10.34
N ILE A 107 1.55 20.35 10.35
CA ILE A 107 2.77 19.87 9.68
C ILE A 107 2.40 19.29 8.32
N GLY A 108 3.11 19.66 7.28
CA GLY A 108 2.95 19.09 5.95
C GLY A 108 4.16 19.36 5.06
N PHE A 109 4.11 18.87 3.84
CA PHE A 109 5.20 19.05 2.88
C PHE A 109 5.33 20.50 2.41
N ASP A 110 6.54 20.92 2.08
CA ASP A 110 6.79 22.19 1.42
C ASP A 110 6.22 22.20 -0.01
N ARG A 111 6.28 23.37 -0.68
CA ARG A 111 5.73 23.54 -2.04
C ARG A 111 6.32 22.63 -3.11
N ARG A 112 7.57 22.16 -2.91
CA ARG A 112 8.26 21.27 -3.87
C ARG A 112 7.94 19.81 -3.62
N SER A 113 7.69 19.47 -2.36
CA SER A 113 7.48 18.08 -1.93
C SER A 113 6.00 17.71 -1.85
N ALA A 114 5.09 18.68 -1.72
CA ALA A 114 3.65 18.46 -1.68
C ALA A 114 3.13 17.99 -3.06
N ARG A 115 2.14 17.11 -3.06
CA ARG A 115 1.49 16.62 -4.29
C ARG A 115 0.81 17.75 -5.07
N GLU A 116 0.18 18.68 -4.34
CA GLU A 116 -0.33 19.96 -4.85
C GLU A 116 0.43 21.07 -4.13
N SER A 117 1.24 21.83 -4.85
CA SER A 117 2.14 22.84 -4.26
C SER A 117 1.41 23.90 -3.41
N ALA A 118 0.16 24.19 -3.74
CA ALA A 118 -0.68 25.13 -3.00
C ALA A 118 -1.13 24.58 -1.62
N ALA A 119 -1.04 23.29 -1.37
CA ALA A 119 -1.32 22.70 -0.04
C ALA A 119 -0.41 23.32 1.05
N ALA A 120 0.83 23.66 0.68
CA ALA A 120 1.81 24.24 1.60
C ALA A 120 1.36 25.55 2.25
N PHE A 121 0.41 26.28 1.69
CA PHE A 121 -0.10 27.53 2.29
C PHE A 121 -0.91 27.28 3.57
N PHE A 122 -1.44 26.08 3.76
CA PHE A 122 -2.25 25.72 4.93
C PHE A 122 -1.43 25.22 6.13
N TYR A 123 -0.14 24.92 5.93
CA TYR A 123 0.71 24.38 6.99
C TYR A 123 1.39 25.50 7.78
N THR A 124 1.44 25.32 9.10
CA THR A 124 2.25 26.16 10.00
C THR A 124 3.72 25.75 9.95
N GLU A 125 3.96 24.46 9.72
CA GLU A 125 5.30 23.87 9.59
C GLU A 125 5.41 23.11 8.26
N ARG A 126 6.43 23.45 7.48
CA ARG A 126 6.66 22.92 6.14
C ARG A 126 7.94 22.10 6.11
N VAL A 127 7.80 20.84 5.75
CA VAL A 127 8.92 19.90 5.70
C VAL A 127 9.33 19.67 4.25
N ARG A 128 10.61 19.90 3.97
CA ARG A 128 11.19 19.56 2.68
C ARG A 128 11.56 18.08 2.68
N ALA A 129 10.78 17.26 2.01
CA ALA A 129 11.15 15.89 1.72
C ALA A 129 11.97 15.86 0.43
N GLY A 130 12.96 14.97 0.33
CA GLY A 130 13.77 14.83 -0.88
C GLY A 130 12.91 14.59 -2.12
N GLU A 131 13.30 15.13 -3.26
CA GLU A 131 12.55 14.97 -4.52
C GLU A 131 12.56 13.51 -4.99
N THR A 132 13.68 12.82 -4.75
CA THR A 132 13.89 11.40 -5.01
C THR A 132 13.80 10.61 -3.70
N GLY A 133 13.51 9.32 -3.81
CA GLY A 133 13.49 8.41 -2.68
C GLY A 133 12.10 7.82 -2.39
N HIS A 134 12.10 6.85 -1.50
CA HIS A 134 10.91 6.07 -1.18
C HIS A 134 9.87 6.93 -0.44
N VAL A 135 8.58 6.71 -0.72
CA VAL A 135 7.49 7.47 -0.09
C VAL A 135 7.44 7.28 1.43
N ILE A 136 7.89 6.14 1.95
CA ILE A 136 8.03 5.89 3.40
C ILE A 136 9.02 6.87 4.02
N ASP A 137 10.18 7.10 3.38
CA ASP A 137 11.20 8.02 3.91
C ASP A 137 10.70 9.46 3.93
N LYS A 138 9.90 9.84 2.92
CA LYS A 138 9.23 11.15 2.90
C LYS A 138 8.23 11.28 4.06
N ASN A 139 7.45 10.26 4.34
CA ASN A 139 6.51 10.24 5.46
C ASN A 139 7.24 10.29 6.82
N LEU A 140 8.36 9.59 6.96
CA LEU A 140 9.18 9.62 8.16
C LEU A 140 9.72 11.03 8.44
N GLN A 141 10.06 11.82 7.41
CA GLN A 141 10.49 13.21 7.60
C GLN A 141 9.37 14.10 8.18
N LEU A 142 8.10 13.86 7.82
CA LEU A 142 6.98 14.54 8.48
C LEU A 142 6.86 14.14 9.96
N ALA A 143 7.04 12.85 10.25
CA ALA A 143 7.03 12.36 11.62
C ALA A 143 8.19 12.95 12.45
N ALA A 144 9.37 13.14 11.85
CA ALA A 144 10.52 13.78 12.48
C ALA A 144 10.22 15.22 12.93
N ALA A 145 9.43 15.98 12.15
CA ALA A 145 9.00 17.33 12.53
C ALA A 145 8.07 17.32 13.76
N ALA A 146 7.42 16.19 14.06
CA ALA A 146 6.68 15.98 15.30
C ALA A 146 7.56 15.37 16.43
N GLY A 147 8.87 15.33 16.28
CA GLY A 147 9.81 14.80 17.27
C GLY A 147 9.97 13.28 17.26
N ALA A 148 9.47 12.59 16.24
CA ALA A 148 9.56 11.14 16.16
C ALA A 148 10.92 10.65 15.59
N PRO A 149 11.49 9.53 16.11
CA PRO A 149 12.70 8.95 15.56
C PRO A 149 12.42 8.27 14.21
N THR A 150 13.37 8.34 13.27
CA THR A 150 13.22 7.83 11.90
C THR A 150 14.11 6.63 11.59
N ASP A 151 14.66 6.02 12.62
CA ASP A 151 15.64 4.93 12.56
C ASP A 151 15.05 3.57 12.16
N ARG A 152 13.72 3.41 12.28
CA ARG A 152 13.03 2.14 12.04
C ARG A 152 11.85 2.31 11.11
N ARG A 153 11.64 1.28 10.28
CA ARG A 153 10.46 1.13 9.41
C ARG A 153 9.61 -0.03 9.92
N GLU A 154 8.71 0.25 10.86
CA GLU A 154 7.81 -0.73 11.47
C GLU A 154 6.42 -0.61 10.85
N PHE A 155 5.81 -1.76 10.57
CA PHE A 155 4.46 -1.85 10.00
C PHE A 155 3.55 -2.54 11.03
N PRO A 156 2.98 -1.79 11.96
CA PRO A 156 2.11 -2.34 13.00
C PRO A 156 0.74 -2.71 12.42
N LEU A 157 0.67 -3.86 11.76
CA LEU A 157 -0.55 -4.45 11.23
C LEU A 157 -0.90 -5.73 11.97
N ALA A 158 -2.12 -5.79 12.50
CA ALA A 158 -2.71 -7.01 13.02
C ALA A 158 -3.21 -7.90 11.88
N SER A 159 -3.18 -9.21 12.08
CA SER A 159 -3.80 -10.19 11.20
C SER A 159 -5.05 -10.74 11.89
N PRO A 160 -6.26 -10.31 11.48
CA PRO A 160 -7.49 -10.82 12.09
C PRO A 160 -7.75 -12.27 11.65
N PRO A 161 -8.64 -13.00 12.37
CA PRO A 161 -9.17 -14.29 11.90
C PRO A 161 -9.77 -14.14 10.50
N SER A 162 -9.50 -15.10 9.60
CA SER A 162 -9.90 -15.02 8.20
C SER A 162 -10.56 -16.31 7.72
N PRO A 163 -11.87 -16.27 7.42
CA PRO A 163 -12.55 -17.39 6.78
C PRO A 163 -11.97 -17.74 5.39
N ALA A 164 -11.46 -16.74 4.67
CA ALA A 164 -10.82 -16.95 3.37
C ALA A 164 -9.52 -17.76 3.53
N LEU A 165 -8.69 -17.45 4.53
CA LEU A 165 -7.49 -18.21 4.83
C LEU A 165 -7.83 -19.66 5.20
N GLU A 166 -8.85 -19.89 6.04
CA GLU A 166 -9.28 -21.23 6.41
C GLU A 166 -9.77 -22.03 5.18
N SER A 167 -10.45 -21.37 4.24
CA SER A 167 -10.86 -21.99 2.98
C SER A 167 -9.64 -22.36 2.12
N VAL A 168 -8.67 -21.45 2.01
CA VAL A 168 -7.42 -21.70 1.26
C VAL A 168 -6.63 -22.85 1.86
N ARG A 169 -6.44 -22.90 3.18
CA ARG A 169 -5.73 -24.00 3.88
C ARG A 169 -6.33 -25.37 3.61
N ARG A 170 -7.68 -25.46 3.53
CA ARG A 170 -8.36 -26.72 3.20
C ARG A 170 -8.14 -27.15 1.73
N ALA A 171 -8.11 -26.19 0.81
CA ALA A 171 -7.99 -26.47 -0.63
C ALA A 171 -6.51 -26.62 -1.07
N VAL A 172 -5.58 -25.96 -0.38
CA VAL A 172 -4.15 -25.99 -0.65
C VAL A 172 -3.42 -26.34 0.66
N PRO A 173 -3.35 -27.62 1.01
CA PRO A 173 -2.60 -28.03 2.20
C PRO A 173 -1.08 -27.82 1.96
N GLY A 174 -0.45 -26.97 2.78
CA GLY A 174 0.97 -26.65 2.68
C GLY A 174 1.26 -25.21 2.23
N PRO A 175 2.52 -24.89 1.97
CA PRO A 175 2.93 -23.54 1.56
C PRO A 175 2.39 -23.17 0.19
N PHE A 176 2.01 -21.91 0.02
CA PHE A 176 1.45 -21.40 -1.23
C PHE A 176 2.04 -20.05 -1.62
N VAL A 177 1.87 -19.68 -2.88
CA VAL A 177 2.25 -18.38 -3.46
C VAL A 177 1.00 -17.57 -3.76
N LEU A 178 0.99 -16.28 -3.42
CA LEU A 178 -0.05 -15.36 -3.83
C LEU A 178 0.27 -14.76 -5.20
N LEU A 179 -0.70 -14.84 -6.11
CA LEU A 179 -0.65 -14.18 -7.40
C LEU A 179 -1.74 -13.10 -7.44
N ASN A 180 -1.36 -11.83 -7.57
CA ASN A 180 -2.33 -10.75 -7.73
C ASN A 180 -2.27 -10.22 -9.16
N CYS A 181 -3.19 -10.66 -9.99
CA CYS A 181 -3.28 -10.28 -11.41
C CYS A 181 -4.04 -8.97 -11.65
N GLY A 182 -4.79 -8.51 -10.65
CA GLY A 182 -5.61 -7.32 -10.72
C GLY A 182 -4.85 -6.02 -10.43
N ALA A 183 -5.36 -4.92 -10.96
CA ALA A 183 -4.96 -3.56 -10.61
C ALA A 183 -6.05 -2.57 -11.06
N ALA A 184 -6.22 -1.48 -10.30
CA ALA A 184 -7.15 -0.40 -10.65
C ALA A 184 -6.76 0.31 -11.97
N TRP A 185 -5.49 0.24 -12.35
CA TRP A 185 -4.98 0.73 -13.63
C TRP A 185 -4.65 -0.47 -14.52
N GLU A 186 -5.28 -0.54 -15.67
CA GLU A 186 -5.08 -1.65 -16.61
C GLU A 186 -3.61 -1.80 -17.05
N ASN A 187 -2.91 -0.69 -17.26
CA ASN A 187 -1.50 -0.68 -17.62
C ASN A 187 -0.54 -1.08 -16.47
N LYS A 188 -1.07 -1.46 -15.31
CA LYS A 188 -0.34 -2.11 -14.21
C LYS A 188 -0.61 -3.61 -14.11
N ARG A 189 -1.36 -4.18 -15.05
CA ARG A 189 -1.68 -5.62 -15.08
C ARG A 189 -0.68 -6.35 -15.98
N TRP A 190 -0.05 -7.36 -15.45
CA TRP A 190 0.70 -8.33 -16.26
C TRP A 190 -0.31 -9.34 -16.84
N PRO A 191 -0.10 -9.86 -18.07
CA PRO A 191 -1.10 -10.74 -18.72
C PRO A 191 -1.51 -11.93 -17.87
N ALA A 192 -2.83 -12.21 -17.81
CA ALA A 192 -3.38 -13.28 -16.99
C ALA A 192 -2.84 -14.68 -17.40
N GLU A 193 -2.68 -14.90 -18.70
CA GLU A 193 -2.13 -16.17 -19.24
C GLU A 193 -0.69 -16.41 -18.76
N ARG A 194 0.09 -15.34 -18.57
CA ARG A 194 1.46 -15.44 -18.04
C ARG A 194 1.46 -15.78 -16.56
N PHE A 195 0.53 -15.20 -15.76
CA PHE A 195 0.32 -15.63 -14.38
C PHE A 195 -0.08 -17.10 -14.30
N GLY A 196 -0.93 -17.58 -15.23
CA GLY A 196 -1.30 -19.00 -15.31
C GLY A 196 -0.10 -19.90 -15.57
N ARG A 197 0.72 -19.60 -16.59
CA ARG A 197 1.96 -20.34 -16.86
C ARG A 197 2.94 -20.27 -15.69
N LEU A 198 3.01 -19.13 -15.02
CA LEU A 198 3.84 -18.97 -13.84
C LEU A 198 3.39 -19.88 -12.70
N ALA A 199 2.08 -20.02 -12.48
CA ALA A 199 1.52 -20.94 -11.48
C ALA A 199 1.89 -22.40 -11.79
N ALA A 200 1.76 -22.83 -13.04
CA ALA A 200 2.17 -24.17 -13.47
C ALA A 200 3.68 -24.41 -13.27
N TRP A 201 4.50 -23.42 -13.55
CA TRP A 201 5.94 -23.49 -13.32
C TRP A 201 6.27 -23.56 -11.82
N LEU A 202 5.61 -22.76 -10.97
CA LEU A 202 5.80 -22.78 -9.51
C LEU A 202 5.48 -24.16 -8.91
N GLU A 203 4.39 -24.78 -9.35
CA GLU A 203 4.04 -26.12 -8.88
C GLU A 203 5.04 -27.16 -9.37
N SER A 204 5.39 -27.17 -10.66
CA SER A 204 6.32 -28.16 -11.23
C SER A 204 7.76 -28.01 -10.70
N ARG A 205 8.22 -26.78 -10.48
CA ARG A 205 9.62 -26.48 -10.10
C ARG A 205 9.86 -26.49 -8.60
N HIS A 206 8.89 -25.99 -7.82
CA HIS A 206 9.02 -25.74 -6.39
C HIS A 206 8.01 -26.52 -5.53
N GLY A 207 7.06 -27.21 -6.12
CA GLY A 207 5.95 -27.86 -5.40
C GLY A 207 5.01 -26.85 -4.72
N LEU A 208 4.99 -25.60 -5.18
CA LEU A 208 4.23 -24.51 -4.60
C LEU A 208 2.98 -24.24 -5.44
N ARG A 209 1.81 -24.52 -4.88
CA ARG A 209 0.54 -24.13 -5.49
C ARG A 209 0.33 -22.62 -5.37
N SER A 210 -0.43 -22.09 -6.31
CA SER A 210 -0.73 -20.64 -6.34
C SER A 210 -2.15 -20.35 -5.88
N VAL A 211 -2.34 -19.24 -5.17
CA VAL A 211 -3.64 -18.68 -4.80
C VAL A 211 -3.79 -17.33 -5.49
N VAL A 212 -4.78 -17.20 -6.37
CA VAL A 212 -5.00 -16.00 -7.18
C VAL A 212 -5.94 -15.06 -6.46
N LEU A 213 -5.43 -13.89 -6.11
CA LEU A 213 -6.21 -12.81 -5.52
C LEU A 213 -6.92 -12.00 -6.60
N TRP A 214 -8.09 -11.48 -6.27
CA TRP A 214 -8.87 -10.59 -7.12
C TRP A 214 -9.65 -9.57 -6.29
N GLY A 215 -9.86 -8.41 -6.86
CA GLY A 215 -10.67 -7.33 -6.30
C GLY A 215 -12.02 -7.19 -7.01
N PRO A 216 -12.87 -6.24 -6.58
CA PRO A 216 -14.15 -5.99 -7.23
C PRO A 216 -14.02 -5.78 -8.73
N GLY A 217 -14.73 -6.58 -9.54
CA GLY A 217 -14.70 -6.54 -11.00
C GLY A 217 -13.48 -7.19 -11.65
N GLU A 218 -12.70 -7.98 -10.91
CA GLU A 218 -11.50 -8.65 -11.42
C GLU A 218 -11.59 -10.18 -11.41
N GLN A 219 -12.74 -10.75 -11.08
CA GLN A 219 -12.93 -12.21 -11.01
C GLN A 219 -12.61 -12.90 -12.34
N ASP A 220 -13.04 -12.34 -13.47
CA ASP A 220 -12.76 -12.88 -14.80
C ASP A 220 -11.24 -12.99 -15.08
N LEU A 221 -10.43 -12.05 -14.55
CA LEU A 221 -8.98 -12.12 -14.67
C LEU A 221 -8.42 -13.29 -13.84
N ALA A 222 -8.93 -13.50 -12.63
CA ALA A 222 -8.50 -14.60 -11.78
C ALA A 222 -8.89 -15.96 -12.39
N ASP A 223 -10.08 -16.06 -12.97
CA ASP A 223 -10.54 -17.26 -13.67
C ASP A 223 -9.68 -17.55 -14.91
N ALA A 224 -9.27 -16.52 -15.65
CA ALA A 224 -8.35 -16.66 -16.78
C ALA A 224 -6.97 -17.19 -16.34
N VAL A 225 -6.44 -16.70 -15.21
CA VAL A 225 -5.20 -17.23 -14.60
C VAL A 225 -5.36 -18.71 -14.23
N ALA A 226 -6.43 -19.07 -13.54
CA ALA A 226 -6.71 -20.45 -13.12
C ALA A 226 -6.83 -21.38 -14.33
N LYS A 227 -7.55 -20.97 -15.36
CA LYS A 227 -7.69 -21.72 -16.61
C LYS A 227 -6.34 -21.98 -17.29
N ALA A 228 -5.47 -20.97 -17.34
CA ALA A 228 -4.15 -21.06 -17.96
C ALA A 228 -3.10 -21.80 -17.09
N SER A 229 -3.43 -22.13 -15.83
CA SER A 229 -2.50 -22.75 -14.88
C SER A 229 -2.46 -24.27 -14.91
N SER A 230 -3.29 -24.92 -15.73
CA SER A 230 -3.43 -26.39 -15.77
C SER A 230 -3.72 -27.03 -14.39
N GLY A 231 -4.46 -26.32 -13.53
CA GLY A 231 -4.84 -26.78 -12.19
C GLY A 231 -3.91 -26.37 -11.05
N ALA A 232 -2.78 -25.72 -11.35
CA ALA A 232 -1.79 -25.28 -10.37
C ALA A 232 -2.22 -24.06 -9.54
N ALA A 233 -3.28 -23.36 -9.97
CA ALA A 233 -3.79 -22.18 -9.28
C ALA A 233 -5.22 -22.38 -8.77
N LEU A 234 -5.44 -21.94 -7.52
CA LEU A 234 -6.76 -21.81 -6.90
C LEU A 234 -7.18 -20.32 -6.96
N VAL A 235 -8.37 -20.04 -7.45
CA VAL A 235 -8.97 -18.70 -7.29
C VAL A 235 -9.37 -18.54 -5.83
N ALA A 236 -8.88 -17.49 -5.17
CA ALA A 236 -9.24 -17.19 -3.80
C ALA A 236 -10.75 -16.92 -3.69
N PRO A 237 -11.38 -17.23 -2.56
CA PRO A 237 -12.72 -16.72 -2.28
C PRO A 237 -12.69 -15.20 -2.25
N ALA A 238 -13.85 -14.53 -2.32
CA ALA A 238 -13.92 -13.08 -2.15
C ALA A 238 -13.26 -12.68 -0.84
N THR A 239 -12.29 -11.76 -0.91
CA THR A 239 -11.47 -11.34 0.23
C THR A 239 -11.78 -9.91 0.62
N ARG A 240 -11.87 -9.68 1.93
CA ARG A 240 -11.78 -8.35 2.54
C ARG A 240 -10.31 -8.02 2.81
N VAL A 241 -10.05 -6.80 3.21
CA VAL A 241 -8.68 -6.33 3.48
C VAL A 241 -8.01 -7.12 4.63
N GLY A 242 -8.79 -7.54 5.62
CA GLY A 242 -8.29 -8.42 6.70
C GLY A 242 -7.93 -9.83 6.23
N ASP A 243 -8.71 -10.40 5.31
CA ASP A 243 -8.41 -11.69 4.69
C ASP A 243 -7.12 -11.64 3.87
N LEU A 244 -6.93 -10.54 3.13
CA LEU A 244 -5.70 -10.31 2.36
C LEU A 244 -4.48 -10.28 3.29
N ALA A 245 -4.56 -9.57 4.42
CA ALA A 245 -3.47 -9.52 5.39
C ALA A 245 -3.16 -10.91 5.99
N ALA A 246 -4.20 -11.70 6.30
CA ALA A 246 -4.05 -13.04 6.83
C ALA A 246 -3.41 -14.00 5.81
N LEU A 247 -3.88 -13.98 4.55
CA LEU A 247 -3.31 -14.76 3.46
C LEU A 247 -1.85 -14.37 3.19
N ALA A 248 -1.57 -13.06 3.16
CA ALA A 248 -0.24 -12.55 2.92
C ALA A 248 0.74 -13.04 3.99
N ARG A 249 0.36 -12.99 5.26
CA ARG A 249 1.22 -13.40 6.37
C ARG A 249 1.68 -14.86 6.27
N GLU A 250 0.89 -15.73 5.65
CA GLU A 250 1.19 -17.16 5.51
C GLU A 250 1.80 -17.54 4.16
N ALA A 251 1.67 -16.65 3.18
CA ALA A 251 2.20 -16.92 1.85
C ALA A 251 3.73 -17.01 1.84
N ARG A 252 4.25 -17.98 1.11
CA ARG A 252 5.69 -18.14 0.92
C ARG A 252 6.30 -17.05 0.06
N LEU A 253 5.51 -16.46 -0.82
CA LEU A 253 5.87 -15.42 -1.78
C LEU A 253 4.61 -14.75 -2.31
N MET A 254 4.72 -13.49 -2.73
CA MET A 254 3.69 -12.85 -3.56
C MET A 254 4.31 -12.29 -4.84
N VAL A 255 3.65 -12.55 -5.97
CA VAL A 255 3.96 -11.93 -7.26
C VAL A 255 2.81 -11.00 -7.66
N SER A 256 3.10 -9.73 -7.89
CA SER A 256 2.06 -8.71 -8.13
C SER A 256 2.61 -7.49 -8.85
N GLY A 257 1.74 -6.68 -9.43
CA GLY A 257 2.04 -5.31 -9.85
C GLY A 257 2.13 -4.33 -8.67
N ASP A 258 2.37 -3.04 -8.95
CA ASP A 258 2.32 -1.93 -7.98
C ASP A 258 0.86 -1.64 -7.58
N THR A 259 0.39 -2.32 -6.55
CA THR A 259 -1.01 -2.29 -6.07
C THR A 259 -1.11 -2.29 -4.54
N GLY A 260 -2.28 -1.92 -4.00
CA GLY A 260 -2.55 -1.98 -2.56
C GLY A 260 -2.24 -3.34 -1.92
N PRO A 261 -2.70 -4.46 -2.51
CA PRO A 261 -2.35 -5.81 -2.05
C PRO A 261 -0.86 -6.08 -1.88
N THR A 262 -0.02 -5.63 -2.81
CA THR A 262 1.44 -5.78 -2.75
C THR A 262 2.02 -5.11 -1.51
N HIS A 263 1.56 -3.90 -1.22
CA HIS A 263 2.04 -3.13 -0.06
C HIS A 263 1.58 -3.75 1.26
N ILE A 264 0.36 -4.29 1.33
CA ILE A 264 -0.11 -5.04 2.51
C ILE A 264 0.74 -6.29 2.72
N ALA A 265 0.98 -7.06 1.66
CA ALA A 265 1.78 -8.28 1.75
C ALA A 265 3.20 -7.97 2.24
N ALA A 266 3.84 -6.94 1.68
CA ALA A 266 5.16 -6.51 2.14
C ALA A 266 5.13 -6.05 3.60
N ALA A 267 4.08 -5.34 4.05
CA ALA A 267 3.92 -4.93 5.45
C ALA A 267 3.68 -6.11 6.41
N MET A 268 3.13 -7.21 5.90
CA MET A 268 2.96 -8.47 6.64
C MET A 268 4.23 -9.35 6.66
N GLY A 269 5.32 -8.92 5.99
CA GLY A 269 6.59 -9.64 5.92
C GLY A 269 6.62 -10.73 4.84
N THR A 270 5.65 -10.75 3.93
CA THR A 270 5.64 -11.68 2.79
C THR A 270 6.78 -11.32 1.84
N PRO A 271 7.62 -12.28 1.39
CA PRO A 271 8.57 -12.08 0.30
C PRO A 271 7.87 -11.60 -0.99
N ILE A 272 8.41 -10.59 -1.68
CA ILE A 272 7.78 -9.97 -2.84
C ILE A 272 8.64 -10.09 -4.11
N VAL A 273 7.99 -10.42 -5.22
CA VAL A 273 8.45 -10.12 -6.58
C VAL A 273 7.42 -9.18 -7.21
N ALA A 274 7.82 -7.93 -7.41
CA ALA A 274 6.92 -6.87 -7.88
C ALA A 274 7.20 -6.49 -9.33
N LEU A 275 6.13 -6.24 -10.11
CA LEU A 275 6.18 -5.90 -11.53
C LEU A 275 5.78 -4.43 -11.72
N PHE A 276 6.70 -3.61 -12.24
CA PHE A 276 6.52 -2.18 -12.40
C PHE A 276 6.47 -1.77 -13.87
N GLY A 277 5.41 -1.06 -14.24
CA GLY A 277 5.25 -0.43 -15.55
C GLY A 277 5.34 1.09 -15.46
N PRO A 278 4.18 1.79 -15.34
CA PRO A 278 4.11 3.25 -15.39
C PRO A 278 4.51 3.95 -14.08
N THR A 279 4.84 3.21 -13.03
CA THR A 279 5.22 3.75 -11.72
C THR A 279 6.63 3.35 -11.32
N SER A 280 7.31 4.23 -10.59
CA SER A 280 8.70 4.03 -10.19
C SER A 280 8.83 3.06 -9.01
N PRO A 281 9.60 1.97 -9.13
CA PRO A 281 9.89 1.09 -7.99
C PRO A 281 10.69 1.80 -6.90
N GLY A 282 11.57 2.74 -7.25
CA GLY A 282 12.31 3.52 -6.27
C GLY A 282 11.42 4.40 -5.37
N ARG A 283 10.21 4.73 -5.84
CA ARG A 283 9.23 5.50 -5.06
C ARG A 283 8.27 4.61 -4.26
N ASN A 284 7.76 3.54 -4.87
CA ASN A 284 6.66 2.74 -4.32
C ASN A 284 7.01 1.25 -4.18
N GLY A 285 8.23 0.83 -4.48
CA GLY A 285 8.61 -0.58 -4.43
C GLY A 285 8.53 -1.18 -3.02
N PRO A 286 8.68 -2.50 -2.90
CA PRO A 286 8.88 -3.13 -1.62
C PRO A 286 10.11 -2.53 -0.92
N TRP A 287 10.05 -2.41 0.39
CA TRP A 287 11.11 -1.78 1.19
C TRP A 287 12.14 -2.79 1.75
N ASP A 288 11.84 -4.08 1.73
CA ASP A 288 12.81 -5.11 2.08
C ASP A 288 13.86 -5.18 0.97
N PRO A 289 15.16 -5.01 1.26
CA PRO A 289 16.21 -5.08 0.24
C PRO A 289 16.35 -6.46 -0.43
N ALA A 290 15.78 -7.51 0.17
CA ALA A 290 15.72 -8.84 -0.43
C ALA A 290 14.61 -8.98 -1.47
N ASP A 291 13.61 -8.09 -1.45
CA ASP A 291 12.52 -8.10 -2.42
C ASP A 291 12.99 -7.64 -3.80
N ILE A 292 12.39 -8.19 -4.84
CA ILE A 292 12.82 -7.95 -6.21
C ILE A 292 11.74 -7.19 -6.98
N SER A 293 12.15 -6.09 -7.60
CA SER A 293 11.30 -5.30 -8.49
C SER A 293 11.78 -5.44 -9.94
N LEU A 294 10.97 -6.05 -10.79
CA LEU A 294 11.18 -6.06 -12.25
C LEU A 294 10.47 -4.83 -12.84
N SER A 295 11.23 -3.94 -13.47
CA SER A 295 10.72 -2.65 -13.89
C SER A 295 10.92 -2.38 -15.38
N ARG A 296 9.93 -1.74 -15.97
CA ARG A 296 9.99 -1.10 -17.30
C ARG A 296 9.73 0.40 -17.20
N TYR A 297 9.83 0.97 -16.00
CA TYR A 297 9.58 2.39 -15.76
C TYR A 297 10.41 3.29 -16.67
N ASP A 298 11.71 3.04 -16.80
CA ASP A 298 12.60 3.87 -17.61
C ASP A 298 12.27 3.86 -19.11
N ARG A 299 11.58 2.83 -19.59
CA ARG A 299 11.10 2.70 -20.98
C ARG A 299 9.65 3.17 -21.15
N CYS A 300 8.94 3.46 -20.06
CA CYS A 300 7.56 3.85 -20.07
C CYS A 300 7.44 5.34 -20.44
N VAL A 301 6.56 5.68 -21.38
CA VAL A 301 6.24 7.07 -21.75
C VAL A 301 5.00 7.62 -21.04
N CYS A 302 4.35 6.78 -20.23
CA CYS A 302 3.07 7.07 -19.55
C CYS A 302 3.27 7.12 -18.02
N HIS A 303 4.33 7.79 -17.55
CA HIS A 303 4.63 7.88 -16.13
C HIS A 303 3.45 8.43 -15.33
N TYR A 304 2.97 7.61 -14.36
CA TYR A 304 1.84 7.94 -13.48
C TYR A 304 0.51 8.25 -14.19
N GLU A 305 0.36 7.83 -15.46
CA GLU A 305 -0.91 7.92 -16.18
C GLU A 305 -1.69 6.60 -16.08
N ARG A 306 -3.03 6.72 -15.96
CA ARG A 306 -3.90 5.53 -15.81
C ARG A 306 -4.10 4.76 -17.11
N ARG A 307 -3.82 5.37 -18.24
CA ARG A 307 -3.97 4.78 -19.59
C ARG A 307 -2.65 4.83 -20.33
N CYS A 308 -2.34 3.75 -21.03
CA CYS A 308 -1.18 3.70 -21.88
C CYS A 308 -1.46 4.47 -23.18
N ARG A 309 -0.53 5.32 -23.61
CA ARG A 309 -0.63 6.06 -24.88
C ARG A 309 -0.43 5.18 -26.10
N HIS A 310 0.16 4.01 -25.95
CA HIS A 310 0.35 3.03 -27.04
C HIS A 310 -0.92 2.23 -27.37
N GLY A 311 -2.04 2.47 -26.65
CA GLY A 311 -3.31 1.80 -26.90
C GLY A 311 -3.38 0.36 -26.38
N HIS A 312 -4.57 -0.26 -26.54
CA HIS A 312 -4.78 -1.65 -26.19
C HIS A 312 -4.18 -2.59 -27.23
N GLY A 313 -3.59 -3.71 -26.81
CA GLY A 313 -3.09 -4.75 -27.69
C GLY A 313 -1.67 -4.56 -28.22
N ALA A 314 -1.01 -3.42 -27.92
CA ALA A 314 0.42 -3.26 -28.22
C ALA A 314 1.29 -3.95 -27.15
N GLU A 315 2.49 -4.38 -27.52
CA GLU A 315 3.51 -4.81 -26.57
C GLU A 315 4.00 -3.59 -25.79
N TRP A 316 3.41 -3.33 -24.65
CA TRP A 316 3.79 -2.25 -23.76
C TRP A 316 4.60 -2.73 -22.55
N CYS A 317 5.04 -1.79 -21.75
CA CYS A 317 6.05 -2.00 -20.71
C CYS A 317 5.87 -3.27 -19.87
N LEU A 318 4.72 -3.54 -19.25
CA LEU A 318 4.54 -4.74 -18.41
C LEU A 318 4.53 -6.04 -19.22
N SER A 319 3.94 -6.05 -20.41
CA SER A 319 3.93 -7.26 -21.27
C SER A 319 5.31 -7.62 -21.80
N THR A 320 6.28 -6.70 -21.76
CA THR A 320 7.67 -7.00 -22.14
C THR A 320 8.50 -7.60 -21.00
N ILE A 321 7.97 -7.70 -19.77
CA ILE A 321 8.59 -8.51 -18.72
C ILE A 321 8.34 -9.97 -19.04
N GLY A 322 9.38 -10.71 -19.41
CA GLY A 322 9.29 -12.10 -19.84
C GLY A 322 8.98 -13.06 -18.68
N ASP A 323 8.40 -14.22 -19.02
CA ASP A 323 8.14 -15.28 -18.04
C ASP A 323 9.45 -15.71 -17.34
N THR A 324 10.54 -15.84 -18.11
CA THR A 324 11.87 -16.21 -17.59
C THR A 324 12.43 -15.17 -16.63
N ASP A 325 12.24 -13.86 -16.89
CA ASP A 325 12.68 -12.79 -15.97
C ASP A 325 12.01 -12.96 -14.61
N VAL A 326 10.69 -13.23 -14.61
CA VAL A 326 9.89 -13.41 -13.37
C VAL A 326 10.31 -14.69 -12.63
N GLN A 327 10.52 -15.80 -13.36
CA GLN A 327 10.97 -17.07 -12.80
C GLN A 327 12.34 -16.93 -12.11
N GLN A 328 13.30 -16.27 -12.75
CA GLN A 328 14.62 -16.01 -12.16
C GLN A 328 14.55 -15.13 -10.91
N ALA A 329 13.69 -14.11 -10.93
CA ALA A 329 13.45 -13.26 -9.76
C ALA A 329 12.86 -14.07 -8.60
N ILE A 330 11.90 -14.96 -8.88
CA ILE A 330 11.31 -15.85 -7.86
C ILE A 330 12.37 -16.78 -7.29
N ASP A 331 13.15 -17.45 -8.12
CA ASP A 331 14.23 -18.33 -7.67
C ASP A 331 15.22 -17.60 -6.75
N ALA A 332 15.59 -16.38 -7.11
CA ALA A 332 16.48 -15.56 -6.29
C ALA A 332 15.84 -15.18 -4.95
N ARG A 333 14.58 -14.74 -4.97
CA ARG A 333 13.86 -14.31 -3.75
C ARG A 333 13.57 -15.47 -2.80
N LEU A 334 13.21 -16.64 -3.30
CA LEU A 334 12.97 -17.83 -2.47
C LEU A 334 14.25 -18.32 -1.78
N ARG A 335 15.41 -18.26 -2.47
CA ARG A 335 16.72 -18.60 -1.86
C ARG A 335 17.09 -17.65 -0.73
N SER A 336 16.81 -16.36 -0.85
CA SER A 336 17.09 -15.38 0.23
C SER A 336 16.18 -15.55 1.43
N ALA A 337 14.96 -16.05 1.26
CA ALA A 337 13.99 -16.29 2.35
C ALA A 337 14.25 -17.59 3.12
N SER A 338 15.14 -18.45 2.64
CA SER A 338 15.50 -19.73 3.29
C SER A 338 16.75 -19.61 4.17
N ARG A 339 17.35 -18.44 4.23
CA ARG A 339 18.49 -18.10 5.11
C ARG A 339 18.00 -17.28 6.30
#